data_4aa3fc795d14bc91de0d0066d448b5ad
#
_entry.id   4aa3fc795d14bc91de0d0066d448b5ad
#
_cell.length_a   1.000
_cell.length_b   1.000
_cell.length_c   1.000
_cell.angle_alpha   90.00
_cell.angle_beta   90.00
_cell.angle_gamma   90.00
#
_symmetry.space_group_name_H-M   'P 1'
#
loop_
_entity.id
_entity.type
_entity.pdbx_description
1 polymer ?
#
loop_
_entity_poly.entity_id
_entity_poly.type
_entity_poly.pdbx_seq_one_letter_code
_entity_poly.pdbx_strand_id
1 'polypeptide(L)'
;MPKPRLLAEVLVTVLLALWAQAAAAQTKIVVGYTATADFASGFIALDHGLFKRRGLDVEFKLVPLNSQLPAAVQSGSITFGGTTVSVLLQAVDGGLEHVAIAGSGVTWPGQDSFGAVMRADVAYAKPKDFIGKKVGAPGIGAFLHVLFRNWLLDNGVDYKKVTFVEVGFPQMADVLKGGNVDAVVTGEPVMGRIVAGGIGRQVTSFTDNLKSELPIIVYSGTRKWAEANPAAVKAFQDAIAEAAAIANKDQAAVRAAVANYIKMPPEVIAAMKLGRWQAAVTEAGIAGWVDIMQRQDMLRTGIDAKTIIAR
;
A
#
# COMPACT_ATOMS: atom_id res chain seq x y z
N MET A 1 21.31 -49.30 40.66
CA MET A 1 20.01 -48.91 40.07
C MET A 1 19.75 -47.46 40.48
N PRO A 2 19.53 -46.56 39.56
CA PRO A 2 19.24 -45.14 39.90
C PRO A 2 17.91 -45.05 40.62
N LYS A 3 17.84 -44.22 41.67
CA LYS A 3 16.67 -44.09 42.51
C LYS A 3 15.50 -43.46 41.68
N PRO A 4 14.28 -44.01 41.70
CA PRO A 4 13.16 -43.59 40.90
C PRO A 4 12.78 -42.09 41.04
N ARG A 5 13.18 -41.43 42.13
CA ARG A 5 13.00 -39.99 42.35
C ARG A 5 13.82 -39.09 41.40
N LEU A 6 15.08 -39.49 41.12
CA LEU A 6 15.94 -38.70 40.18
C LEU A 6 15.40 -38.70 38.75
N LEU A 7 14.82 -39.82 38.32
CA LEU A 7 14.20 -39.92 36.95
C LEU A 7 12.94 -39.07 36.87
N ALA A 8 12.13 -38.98 37.92
CA ALA A 8 10.94 -38.16 37.98
C ALA A 8 11.27 -36.65 37.96
N GLU A 9 12.32 -36.24 38.72
CA GLU A 9 12.76 -34.84 38.72
C GLU A 9 13.36 -34.38 37.40
N VAL A 10 14.14 -35.25 36.73
CA VAL A 10 14.66 -34.96 35.39
C VAL A 10 13.53 -34.89 34.36
N LEU A 11 12.53 -35.75 34.43
CA LEU A 11 11.39 -35.73 33.52
C LEU A 11 10.53 -34.48 33.67
N VAL A 12 10.30 -34.05 34.93
CA VAL A 12 9.55 -32.79 35.23
C VAL A 12 10.33 -31.57 34.73
N THR A 13 11.66 -31.55 34.91
CA THR A 13 12.49 -30.43 34.46
C THR A 13 12.54 -30.35 32.94
N VAL A 14 12.59 -31.47 32.23
CA VAL A 14 12.54 -31.52 30.77
C VAL A 14 11.16 -31.09 30.23
N LEU A 15 10.06 -31.52 30.87
CA LEU A 15 8.72 -31.10 30.57
C LEU A 15 8.50 -29.61 30.80
N LEU A 16 9.00 -29.05 31.90
CA LEU A 16 8.95 -27.61 32.19
C LEU A 16 9.80 -26.79 31.19
N ALA A 17 10.94 -27.29 30.77
CA ALA A 17 11.79 -26.67 29.77
C ALA A 17 11.12 -26.69 28.37
N LEU A 18 10.38 -27.75 28.04
CA LEU A 18 9.60 -27.85 26.77
C LEU A 18 8.38 -26.91 26.80
N TRP A 19 7.76 -26.71 27.96
CA TRP A 19 6.65 -25.74 28.10
C TRP A 19 7.12 -24.28 28.11
N ALA A 20 8.32 -23.99 28.59
CA ALA A 20 8.93 -22.67 28.54
C ALA A 20 9.28 -22.20 27.10
N GLN A 21 9.48 -23.13 26.16
CA GLN A 21 9.67 -22.80 24.73
C GLN A 21 8.37 -22.41 24.01
N ALA A 22 7.19 -22.71 24.58
CA ALA A 22 5.90 -22.48 23.91
C ALA A 22 5.34 -21.05 24.10
N ALA A 23 6.00 -20.21 24.89
CA ALA A 23 5.58 -18.82 25.13
C ALA A 23 6.61 -17.80 24.62
N ALA A 24 7.18 -18.02 23.44
CA ALA A 24 7.88 -16.94 22.76
C ALA A 24 6.87 -15.81 22.51
N ALA A 25 7.01 -14.69 23.21
CA ALA A 25 6.14 -13.53 23.03
C ALA A 25 6.12 -13.16 21.54
N GLN A 26 4.92 -13.10 20.97
CA GLN A 26 4.75 -12.73 19.57
C GLN A 26 5.33 -11.33 19.35
N THR A 27 6.06 -11.14 18.24
CA THR A 27 6.56 -9.82 17.88
C THR A 27 5.38 -8.96 17.45
N LYS A 28 5.10 -7.88 18.20
CA LYS A 28 4.02 -6.94 17.85
C LYS A 28 4.43 -6.04 16.71
N ILE A 29 3.58 -5.96 15.68
CA ILE A 29 3.77 -5.13 14.49
C ILE A 29 2.47 -4.35 14.24
N VAL A 30 2.56 -3.01 14.24
CA VAL A 30 1.45 -2.15 13.83
C VAL A 30 1.71 -1.67 12.41
N VAL A 31 0.78 -1.99 11.49
CA VAL A 31 0.86 -1.63 10.08
C VAL A 31 -0.09 -0.49 9.77
N GLY A 32 0.42 0.66 9.34
CA GLY A 32 -0.40 1.75 8.82
C GLY A 32 -0.85 1.46 7.38
N TYR A 33 -2.13 1.66 7.06
CA TYR A 33 -2.66 1.47 5.71
C TYR A 33 -3.60 2.61 5.30
N THR A 34 -3.80 2.80 4.00
CA THR A 34 -4.84 3.69 3.44
C THR A 34 -5.99 2.87 2.85
N ALA A 35 -7.20 3.46 2.75
CA ALA A 35 -8.42 2.73 2.38
C ALA A 35 -8.48 2.41 0.87
N THR A 36 -7.63 1.50 0.39
CA THR A 36 -7.58 1.00 -0.99
C THR A 36 -7.45 -0.52 -1.03
N ALA A 37 -7.97 -1.15 -2.08
CA ALA A 37 -7.93 -2.60 -2.29
C ALA A 37 -6.50 -3.15 -2.50
N ASP A 38 -5.50 -2.30 -2.76
CA ASP A 38 -4.11 -2.72 -2.94
C ASP A 38 -3.51 -3.40 -1.70
N PHE A 39 -4.14 -3.23 -0.52
CA PHE A 39 -3.76 -3.90 0.73
C PHE A 39 -4.37 -5.29 0.92
N ALA A 40 -5.13 -5.82 -0.04
CA ALA A 40 -5.89 -7.07 0.17
C ALA A 40 -5.01 -8.25 0.59
N SER A 41 -3.77 -8.37 0.09
CA SER A 41 -2.85 -9.43 0.57
C SER A 41 -2.54 -9.30 2.06
N GLY A 42 -2.34 -8.08 2.58
CA GLY A 42 -2.15 -7.84 4.01
C GLY A 42 -3.37 -8.16 4.84
N PHE A 43 -4.55 -7.79 4.36
CA PHE A 43 -5.83 -8.08 5.02
C PHE A 43 -6.10 -9.60 5.06
N ILE A 44 -5.88 -10.30 3.94
CA ILE A 44 -5.98 -11.77 3.87
C ILE A 44 -4.98 -12.42 4.84
N ALA A 45 -3.74 -11.91 4.91
CA ALA A 45 -2.74 -12.44 5.84
C ALA A 45 -3.20 -12.33 7.30
N LEU A 46 -3.89 -11.24 7.66
CA LEU A 46 -4.43 -11.05 9.00
C LEU A 46 -5.65 -11.95 9.24
N ASP A 47 -6.66 -11.91 8.36
CA ASP A 47 -7.91 -12.67 8.50
C ASP A 47 -7.68 -14.19 8.52
N HIS A 48 -6.75 -14.69 7.73
CA HIS A 48 -6.38 -16.11 7.69
C HIS A 48 -5.37 -16.52 8.77
N GLY A 49 -4.97 -15.60 9.66
CA GLY A 49 -4.04 -15.86 10.75
C GLY A 49 -2.62 -16.21 10.29
N LEU A 50 -2.20 -15.79 9.08
CA LEU A 50 -0.89 -16.14 8.51
C LEU A 50 0.25 -15.52 9.31
N PHE A 51 0.06 -14.31 9.84
CA PHE A 51 1.00 -13.65 10.73
C PHE A 51 1.12 -14.40 12.07
N LYS A 52 -0.04 -14.73 12.67
CA LYS A 52 -0.08 -15.41 13.98
C LYS A 52 0.61 -16.77 13.94
N ARG A 53 0.39 -17.55 12.85
CA ARG A 53 1.08 -18.85 12.64
C ARG A 53 2.60 -18.72 12.56
N ARG A 54 3.13 -17.51 12.27
CA ARG A 54 4.55 -17.19 12.16
C ARG A 54 5.11 -16.43 13.37
N GLY A 55 4.36 -16.40 14.49
CA GLY A 55 4.82 -15.75 15.72
C GLY A 55 4.73 -14.22 15.68
N LEU A 56 3.90 -13.65 14.80
CA LEU A 56 3.69 -12.21 14.72
C LEU A 56 2.28 -11.85 15.25
N ASP A 57 2.22 -10.81 16.07
CA ASP A 57 0.98 -10.14 16.49
C ASP A 57 0.84 -8.85 15.66
N VAL A 58 0.04 -8.92 14.58
CA VAL A 58 -0.09 -7.83 13.61
C VAL A 58 -1.43 -7.14 13.75
N GLU A 59 -1.39 -5.81 13.81
CA GLU A 59 -2.55 -4.92 13.80
C GLU A 59 -2.48 -3.98 12.59
N PHE A 60 -3.60 -3.81 11.87
CA PHE A 60 -3.70 -2.81 10.79
C PHE A 60 -4.43 -1.55 11.30
N LYS A 61 -3.79 -0.39 11.12
CA LYS A 61 -4.31 0.92 11.54
C LYS A 61 -4.53 1.82 10.32
N LEU A 62 -5.77 2.30 10.14
CA LEU A 62 -6.10 3.23 9.06
C LEU A 62 -5.41 4.57 9.28
N VAL A 63 -4.70 5.04 8.25
CA VAL A 63 -4.08 6.38 8.16
C VAL A 63 -4.73 7.12 6.99
N PRO A 64 -5.23 8.33 7.18
CA PRO A 64 -6.00 9.03 6.15
C PRO A 64 -5.25 9.29 4.85
N LEU A 65 -3.96 9.64 4.94
CA LEU A 65 -3.12 10.06 3.81
C LEU A 65 -1.83 9.25 3.76
N ASN A 66 -1.47 8.79 2.57
CA ASN A 66 -0.23 8.01 2.38
C ASN A 66 1.03 8.84 2.70
N SER A 67 1.00 10.15 2.44
CA SER A 67 2.08 11.10 2.78
C SER A 67 2.43 11.15 4.28
N GLN A 68 1.52 10.74 5.17
CA GLN A 68 1.73 10.74 6.62
C GLN A 68 2.46 9.49 7.14
N LEU A 69 2.49 8.41 6.36
CA LEU A 69 3.03 7.12 6.81
C LEU A 69 4.52 7.16 7.18
N PRO A 70 5.43 7.82 6.42
CA PRO A 70 6.85 7.86 6.80
C PRO A 70 7.09 8.51 8.16
N ALA A 71 6.39 9.60 8.47
CA ALA A 71 6.49 10.27 9.76
C ALA A 71 5.95 9.38 10.91
N ALA A 72 4.87 8.64 10.68
CA ALA A 72 4.31 7.70 11.63
C ALA A 72 5.25 6.52 11.93
N VAL A 73 5.96 6.00 10.90
CA VAL A 73 7.02 4.99 11.07
C VAL A 73 8.20 5.57 11.84
N GLN A 74 8.66 6.76 11.46
CA GLN A 74 9.82 7.41 12.07
C GLN A 74 9.61 7.71 13.56
N SER A 75 8.39 8.10 13.94
CA SER A 75 8.02 8.34 15.35
C SER A 75 7.80 7.07 16.17
N GLY A 76 7.74 5.89 15.52
CA GLY A 76 7.41 4.62 16.16
C GLY A 76 5.93 4.45 16.52
N SER A 77 5.04 5.34 16.06
CA SER A 77 3.58 5.19 16.28
C SER A 77 2.98 4.03 15.47
N ILE A 78 3.65 3.62 14.39
CA ILE A 78 3.45 2.37 13.66
C ILE A 78 4.82 1.72 13.39
N THR A 79 4.84 0.39 13.26
CA THR A 79 6.07 -0.36 12.96
C THR A 79 6.36 -0.33 11.47
N PHE A 80 5.33 -0.61 10.64
CA PHE A 80 5.42 -0.57 9.19
C PHE A 80 4.37 0.38 8.61
N GLY A 81 4.76 1.14 7.62
CA GLY A 81 3.86 1.92 6.80
C GLY A 81 3.60 1.19 5.48
N GLY A 82 2.34 0.95 5.14
CA GLY A 82 1.95 0.56 3.78
C GLY A 82 2.08 1.77 2.86
N THR A 83 3.31 2.17 2.57
CA THR A 83 3.59 3.34 1.75
C THR A 83 3.54 3.00 0.26
N THR A 84 3.19 3.97 -0.57
CA THR A 84 3.51 3.83 -2.00
C THR A 84 5.02 3.93 -2.19
N VAL A 85 5.56 3.27 -3.22
CA VAL A 85 7.00 3.32 -3.50
C VAL A 85 7.49 4.75 -3.67
N SER A 86 6.71 5.61 -4.33
CA SER A 86 7.06 7.02 -4.52
C SER A 86 7.18 7.80 -3.20
N VAL A 87 6.34 7.52 -2.20
CA VAL A 87 6.43 8.13 -0.86
C VAL A 87 7.64 7.60 -0.10
N LEU A 88 7.93 6.29 -0.19
CA LEU A 88 9.14 5.71 0.39
C LEU A 88 10.40 6.37 -0.19
N LEU A 89 10.48 6.50 -1.53
CA LEU A 89 11.62 7.11 -2.20
C LEU A 89 11.83 8.57 -1.79
N GLN A 90 10.75 9.35 -1.68
CA GLN A 90 10.85 10.74 -1.16
C GLN A 90 11.30 10.79 0.29
N ALA A 91 10.85 9.87 1.13
CA ALA A 91 11.28 9.78 2.52
C ALA A 91 12.80 9.50 2.62
N VAL A 92 13.30 8.57 1.80
CA VAL A 92 14.73 8.24 1.74
C VAL A 92 15.55 9.39 1.14
N ASP A 93 15.09 10.02 0.05
CA ASP A 93 15.72 11.21 -0.54
C ASP A 93 15.76 12.39 0.44
N GLY A 94 14.79 12.43 1.37
CA GLY A 94 14.73 13.36 2.49
C GLY A 94 15.63 13.00 3.66
N GLY A 95 16.37 11.88 3.60
CA GLY A 95 17.33 11.45 4.62
C GLY A 95 16.78 10.48 5.66
N LEU A 96 15.57 9.93 5.49
CA LEU A 96 15.06 8.87 6.38
C LEU A 96 15.66 7.51 6.00
N GLU A 97 16.12 6.77 7.00
CA GLU A 97 16.66 5.42 6.81
C GLU A 97 15.55 4.37 6.82
N HIS A 98 14.65 4.45 5.81
CA HIS A 98 13.57 3.50 5.62
C HIS A 98 13.92 2.46 4.55
N VAL A 99 13.37 1.25 4.72
CA VAL A 99 13.51 0.14 3.78
C VAL A 99 12.16 -0.50 3.48
N ALA A 100 12.00 -1.03 2.28
CA ALA A 100 10.86 -1.85 1.88
C ALA A 100 11.03 -3.26 2.45
N ILE A 101 10.06 -3.71 3.24
CA ILE A 101 10.03 -5.03 3.88
C ILE A 101 9.40 -6.07 2.94
N ALA A 102 8.20 -5.76 2.42
CA ALA A 102 7.45 -6.61 1.51
C ALA A 102 6.58 -5.75 0.58
N GLY A 103 6.23 -6.27 -0.59
CA GLY A 103 5.28 -5.65 -1.50
C GLY A 103 3.84 -6.05 -1.21
N SER A 104 2.90 -5.38 -1.89
CA SER A 104 1.47 -5.73 -1.90
C SER A 104 0.90 -5.51 -3.31
N GLY A 105 0.01 -4.53 -3.54
CA GLY A 105 -0.53 -4.25 -4.86
C GLY A 105 0.54 -3.87 -5.89
N VAL A 106 0.34 -4.29 -7.13
CA VAL A 106 1.16 -3.91 -8.29
C VAL A 106 0.28 -3.32 -9.39
N THR A 107 0.87 -2.46 -10.23
CA THR A 107 0.23 -1.90 -11.42
C THR A 107 0.88 -2.42 -12.69
N TRP A 108 0.13 -2.44 -13.79
CA TRP A 108 0.59 -2.87 -15.11
C TRP A 108 -0.01 -1.99 -16.21
N PRO A 109 0.55 -1.99 -17.42
CA PRO A 109 0.00 -1.24 -18.57
C PRO A 109 -1.47 -1.61 -18.83
N GLY A 110 -2.34 -0.60 -18.94
CA GLY A 110 -3.77 -0.77 -19.21
C GLY A 110 -4.63 -1.17 -18.00
N GLN A 111 -4.09 -1.17 -16.78
CA GLN A 111 -4.90 -1.38 -15.57
C GLN A 111 -5.91 -0.24 -15.39
N ASP A 112 -7.16 -0.60 -15.11
CA ASP A 112 -8.30 0.33 -15.00
C ASP A 112 -8.99 0.32 -13.61
N SER A 113 -8.37 -0.29 -12.60
CA SER A 113 -8.86 -0.30 -11.21
C SER A 113 -8.57 0.99 -10.44
N PHE A 114 -7.94 1.95 -11.09
CA PHE A 114 -7.75 3.32 -10.63
C PHE A 114 -7.68 4.30 -11.82
N GLY A 115 -7.84 5.59 -11.53
CA GLY A 115 -7.86 6.59 -12.58
C GLY A 115 -8.20 7.99 -12.08
N ALA A 116 -8.31 8.92 -13.01
CA ALA A 116 -8.90 10.24 -12.74
C ALA A 116 -10.41 10.17 -12.99
N VAL A 117 -11.16 10.61 -11.99
CA VAL A 117 -12.62 10.73 -12.01
C VAL A 117 -12.98 12.21 -12.00
N MET A 118 -13.55 12.68 -13.10
CA MET A 118 -14.05 14.04 -13.25
C MET A 118 -15.46 14.13 -12.68
N ARG A 119 -15.79 15.19 -11.95
CA ARG A 119 -17.15 15.45 -11.45
C ARG A 119 -18.15 15.46 -12.63
N ALA A 120 -19.35 14.97 -12.39
CA ALA A 120 -20.32 14.69 -13.46
C ALA A 120 -20.70 15.93 -14.30
N ASP A 121 -20.79 17.11 -13.67
CA ASP A 121 -21.14 18.41 -14.28
C ASP A 121 -19.95 19.16 -14.90
N VAL A 122 -18.71 18.67 -14.73
CA VAL A 122 -17.51 19.27 -15.31
C VAL A 122 -17.25 18.68 -16.71
N ALA A 123 -17.17 19.54 -17.71
CA ALA A 123 -16.84 19.12 -19.06
C ALA A 123 -15.42 18.56 -19.16
N TYR A 124 -15.27 17.46 -19.91
CA TYR A 124 -13.98 16.86 -20.21
C TYR A 124 -14.04 16.19 -21.60
N ALA A 125 -13.10 16.52 -22.46
CA ALA A 125 -12.92 15.91 -23.77
C ALA A 125 -11.47 15.45 -24.02
N LYS A 126 -10.49 16.08 -23.38
CA LYS A 126 -9.05 15.85 -23.64
C LYS A 126 -8.20 16.20 -22.41
N PRO A 127 -6.94 15.70 -22.32
CA PRO A 127 -6.04 15.94 -21.19
C PRO A 127 -5.83 17.42 -20.83
N LYS A 128 -5.83 18.31 -21.83
CA LYS A 128 -5.69 19.77 -21.59
C LYS A 128 -6.82 20.39 -20.77
N ASP A 129 -7.96 19.71 -20.66
CA ASP A 129 -9.11 20.20 -19.86
C ASP A 129 -8.85 20.13 -18.34
N PHE A 130 -7.76 19.48 -17.92
CA PHE A 130 -7.29 19.54 -16.53
C PHE A 130 -6.57 20.86 -16.17
N ILE A 131 -6.15 21.67 -17.16
CA ILE A 131 -5.51 22.97 -16.89
C ILE A 131 -6.50 23.88 -16.14
N GLY A 132 -6.02 24.43 -15.02
CA GLY A 132 -6.83 25.27 -14.11
C GLY A 132 -7.78 24.49 -13.19
N LYS A 133 -7.85 23.15 -13.30
CA LYS A 133 -8.71 22.33 -12.45
C LYS A 133 -8.05 22.05 -11.11
N LYS A 134 -8.90 21.84 -10.10
CA LYS A 134 -8.51 21.39 -8.76
C LYS A 134 -8.76 19.90 -8.63
N VAL A 135 -7.69 19.15 -8.39
CA VAL A 135 -7.69 17.67 -8.37
C VAL A 135 -7.32 17.16 -6.98
N GLY A 136 -8.21 16.38 -6.39
CA GLY A 136 -7.96 15.69 -5.11
C GLY A 136 -7.11 14.44 -5.31
N ALA A 137 -6.09 14.25 -4.45
CA ALA A 137 -5.24 13.06 -4.43
C ALA A 137 -5.09 12.50 -3.00
N PRO A 138 -4.95 11.17 -2.80
CA PRO A 138 -4.87 10.57 -1.46
C PRO A 138 -3.50 10.69 -0.80
N GLY A 139 -2.67 11.57 -1.30
CA GLY A 139 -1.34 11.95 -0.82
C GLY A 139 -0.57 12.65 -1.93
N ILE A 140 -0.08 13.86 -1.63
CA ILE A 140 0.85 14.55 -2.54
C ILE A 140 2.16 13.76 -2.57
N GLY A 141 2.66 13.46 -3.77
CA GLY A 141 3.83 12.59 -3.96
C GLY A 141 3.53 11.08 -3.91
N ALA A 142 2.29 10.67 -3.59
CA ALA A 142 1.90 9.27 -3.61
C ALA A 142 1.61 8.76 -5.04
N PHE A 143 1.48 7.43 -5.18
CA PHE A 143 1.29 6.69 -6.42
C PHE A 143 0.36 7.37 -7.43
N LEU A 144 -0.90 7.61 -7.04
CA LEU A 144 -1.91 8.16 -7.96
C LEU A 144 -1.56 9.58 -8.41
N HIS A 145 -1.02 10.40 -7.52
CA HIS A 145 -0.59 11.75 -7.85
C HIS A 145 0.60 11.74 -8.84
N VAL A 146 1.61 10.90 -8.58
CA VAL A 146 2.82 10.82 -9.40
C VAL A 146 2.51 10.28 -10.79
N LEU A 147 1.73 9.18 -10.89
CA LEU A 147 1.35 8.63 -12.20
C LEU A 147 0.44 9.55 -12.99
N PHE A 148 -0.50 10.24 -12.34
CA PHE A 148 -1.36 11.18 -13.04
C PHE A 148 -0.56 12.39 -13.57
N ARG A 149 0.39 12.91 -12.81
CA ARG A 149 1.33 13.94 -13.30
C ARG A 149 2.16 13.43 -14.48
N ASN A 150 2.66 12.19 -14.42
CA ASN A 150 3.38 11.59 -15.52
C ASN A 150 2.51 11.48 -16.78
N TRP A 151 1.25 11.03 -16.62
CA TRP A 151 0.29 10.96 -17.70
C TRP A 151 -0.02 12.33 -18.32
N LEU A 152 -0.15 13.39 -17.50
CA LEU A 152 -0.32 14.76 -17.99
C LEU A 152 0.87 15.19 -18.85
N LEU A 153 2.11 14.94 -18.41
CA LEU A 153 3.33 15.24 -19.18
C LEU A 153 3.36 14.48 -20.50
N ASP A 154 3.04 13.18 -20.50
CA ASP A 154 3.00 12.36 -21.71
C ASP A 154 1.96 12.83 -22.71
N ASN A 155 0.92 13.55 -22.25
CA ASN A 155 -0.11 14.17 -23.09
C ASN A 155 0.13 15.69 -23.36
N GLY A 156 1.34 16.17 -23.12
CA GLY A 156 1.73 17.57 -23.39
C GLY A 156 1.04 18.60 -22.49
N VAL A 157 0.68 18.19 -21.27
CA VAL A 157 0.06 19.05 -20.25
C VAL A 157 1.06 19.28 -19.11
N ASP A 158 1.42 20.53 -18.90
CA ASP A 158 2.20 20.92 -17.72
C ASP A 158 1.35 20.77 -16.46
N TYR A 159 1.70 19.76 -15.62
CA TYR A 159 0.97 19.49 -14.39
C TYR A 159 1.01 20.65 -13.38
N LYS A 160 1.97 21.58 -13.49
CA LYS A 160 2.05 22.79 -12.64
C LYS A 160 0.87 23.75 -12.88
N LYS A 161 0.13 23.55 -13.99
CA LYS A 161 -1.12 24.27 -14.30
C LYS A 161 -2.36 23.58 -13.73
N VAL A 162 -2.20 22.49 -12.98
CA VAL A 162 -3.26 21.76 -12.24
C VAL A 162 -3.05 21.99 -10.75
N THR A 163 -4.11 22.34 -10.03
CA THR A 163 -4.03 22.51 -8.58
C THR A 163 -4.31 21.19 -7.89
N PHE A 164 -3.32 20.63 -7.20
CA PHE A 164 -3.49 19.40 -6.43
C PHE A 164 -3.76 19.72 -4.94
N VAL A 165 -4.70 18.97 -4.35
CA VAL A 165 -5.01 19.04 -2.92
C VAL A 165 -5.09 17.62 -2.33
N GLU A 166 -4.68 17.46 -1.07
CA GLU A 166 -4.81 16.17 -0.39
C GLU A 166 -6.26 15.92 0.03
N VAL A 167 -6.78 14.75 -0.37
CA VAL A 167 -8.10 14.26 0.00
C VAL A 167 -8.00 12.77 0.29
N GLY A 168 -8.23 12.37 1.53
CA GLY A 168 -8.25 10.95 1.89
C GLY A 168 -9.36 10.19 1.17
N PHE A 169 -9.14 8.92 0.85
CA PHE A 169 -10.10 8.08 0.13
C PHE A 169 -11.54 8.12 0.65
N PRO A 170 -11.79 8.07 1.99
CA PRO A 170 -13.16 8.11 2.51
C PRO A 170 -13.93 9.39 2.17
N GLN A 171 -13.23 10.54 2.04
CA GLN A 171 -13.84 11.85 1.79
C GLN A 171 -14.00 12.18 0.30
N MET A 172 -13.38 11.41 -0.62
CA MET A 172 -13.32 11.76 -2.04
C MET A 172 -14.69 11.93 -2.70
N ALA A 173 -15.65 11.05 -2.39
CA ALA A 173 -16.99 11.14 -2.95
C ALA A 173 -17.69 12.43 -2.52
N ASP A 174 -17.57 12.81 -1.25
CA ASP A 174 -18.27 13.95 -0.68
C ASP A 174 -17.66 15.27 -1.16
N VAL A 175 -16.32 15.40 -1.20
CA VAL A 175 -15.67 16.64 -1.69
C VAL A 175 -15.87 16.83 -3.20
N LEU A 176 -15.95 15.74 -3.97
CA LEU A 176 -16.24 15.79 -5.41
C LEU A 176 -17.71 16.22 -5.63
N LYS A 177 -18.66 15.58 -4.94
CA LYS A 177 -20.08 15.92 -5.00
C LYS A 177 -20.36 17.36 -4.57
N GLY A 178 -19.66 17.82 -3.53
CA GLY A 178 -19.79 19.19 -3.00
C GLY A 178 -19.11 20.27 -3.85
N GLY A 179 -18.42 19.90 -4.93
CA GLY A 179 -17.74 20.86 -5.81
C GLY A 179 -16.46 21.47 -5.23
N ASN A 180 -15.94 20.90 -4.14
CA ASN A 180 -14.69 21.39 -3.52
C ASN A 180 -13.46 21.07 -4.38
N VAL A 181 -13.58 20.06 -5.25
CA VAL A 181 -12.64 19.70 -6.31
C VAL A 181 -13.38 19.41 -7.61
N ASP A 182 -12.70 19.58 -8.75
CA ASP A 182 -13.25 19.29 -10.08
C ASP A 182 -13.09 17.81 -10.46
N ALA A 183 -12.04 17.19 -9.94
CA ALA A 183 -11.73 15.78 -10.18
C ALA A 183 -11.02 15.18 -8.96
N VAL A 184 -10.96 13.85 -8.90
CA VAL A 184 -10.12 13.11 -7.97
C VAL A 184 -9.30 12.07 -8.73
N VAL A 185 -8.06 11.82 -8.30
CA VAL A 185 -7.31 10.62 -8.67
C VAL A 185 -7.52 9.57 -7.58
N THR A 186 -8.11 8.45 -7.93
CA THR A 186 -8.60 7.47 -6.96
C THR A 186 -8.50 6.03 -7.50
N GLY A 187 -8.76 5.06 -6.65
CA GLY A 187 -8.78 3.64 -7.00
C GLY A 187 -9.95 2.92 -6.35
N GLU A 188 -10.05 1.63 -6.63
CA GLU A 188 -11.10 0.77 -6.05
C GLU A 188 -10.91 0.59 -4.52
N PRO A 189 -12.00 0.50 -3.77
CA PRO A 189 -13.41 0.52 -4.18
C PRO A 189 -14.04 1.93 -4.26
N VAL A 190 -13.28 2.99 -3.94
CA VAL A 190 -13.78 4.39 -3.90
C VAL A 190 -14.18 4.87 -5.29
N MET A 191 -13.41 4.51 -6.31
CA MET A 191 -13.72 4.85 -7.70
C MET A 191 -15.09 4.29 -8.13
N GLY A 192 -15.31 3.01 -7.86
CA GLY A 192 -16.59 2.34 -8.16
C GLY A 192 -17.77 3.02 -7.45
N ARG A 193 -17.61 3.41 -6.17
CA ARG A 193 -18.64 4.15 -5.42
C ARG A 193 -18.97 5.50 -6.09
N ILE A 194 -17.97 6.26 -6.50
CA ILE A 194 -18.16 7.58 -7.13
C ILE A 194 -18.88 7.43 -8.47
N VAL A 195 -18.45 6.47 -9.30
CA VAL A 195 -19.02 6.24 -10.64
C VAL A 195 -20.44 5.67 -10.55
N ALA A 196 -20.67 4.65 -9.73
CA ALA A 196 -21.99 4.05 -9.53
C ALA A 196 -23.01 5.03 -8.93
N GLY A 197 -22.54 5.95 -8.07
CA GLY A 197 -23.36 7.02 -7.50
C GLY A 197 -23.65 8.20 -8.43
N GLY A 198 -23.15 8.18 -9.68
CA GLY A 198 -23.33 9.27 -10.64
C GLY A 198 -22.65 10.58 -10.24
N ILE A 199 -21.74 10.54 -9.24
CA ILE A 199 -21.05 11.73 -8.72
C ILE A 199 -19.97 12.20 -9.71
N GLY A 200 -19.38 11.28 -10.45
CA GLY A 200 -18.35 11.54 -11.44
C GLY A 200 -18.22 10.40 -12.43
N ARG A 201 -17.40 10.63 -13.46
CA ARG A 201 -17.06 9.61 -14.46
C ARG A 201 -15.55 9.42 -14.55
N GLN A 202 -15.09 8.19 -14.67
CA GLN A 202 -13.68 7.92 -14.97
C GLN A 202 -13.35 8.45 -16.37
N VAL A 203 -12.32 9.28 -16.48
CA VAL A 203 -11.91 9.91 -17.75
C VAL A 203 -10.58 9.37 -18.26
N THR A 204 -9.77 8.74 -17.40
CA THR A 204 -8.54 8.05 -17.77
C THR A 204 -8.11 7.10 -16.65
N SER A 205 -7.44 6.01 -17.00
CA SER A 205 -6.73 5.12 -16.05
C SER A 205 -5.28 5.56 -15.80
N PHE A 206 -4.72 6.38 -16.67
CA PHE A 206 -3.34 6.90 -16.70
C PHE A 206 -2.22 5.85 -16.57
N THR A 207 -2.50 4.60 -16.92
CA THR A 207 -1.54 3.49 -16.90
C THR A 207 -1.11 3.00 -18.26
N ASP A 208 -1.77 3.46 -19.34
CA ASP A 208 -1.54 2.94 -20.68
C ASP A 208 -0.09 3.13 -21.18
N ASN A 209 0.59 4.16 -20.68
CA ASN A 209 1.97 4.50 -21.05
C ASN A 209 3.02 3.87 -20.11
N LEU A 210 2.62 3.03 -19.15
CA LEU A 210 3.58 2.29 -18.33
C LEU A 210 4.36 1.30 -19.20
N LYS A 211 5.68 1.25 -19.00
CA LYS A 211 6.57 0.35 -19.75
C LYS A 211 6.60 -1.07 -19.19
N SER A 212 6.29 -1.21 -17.90
CA SER A 212 6.36 -2.47 -17.17
C SER A 212 5.42 -2.46 -15.98
N GLU A 213 5.28 -3.62 -15.34
CA GLU A 213 4.66 -3.75 -14.05
C GLU A 213 5.49 -3.04 -12.97
N LEU A 214 4.84 -2.30 -12.08
CA LEU A 214 5.47 -1.56 -10.98
C LEU A 214 4.78 -1.87 -9.65
N PRO A 215 5.53 -1.99 -8.53
CA PRO A 215 4.94 -2.11 -7.22
C PRO A 215 4.22 -0.80 -6.84
N ILE A 216 2.97 -0.91 -6.36
CA ILE A 216 2.20 0.24 -5.85
C ILE A 216 2.52 0.45 -4.39
N ILE A 217 2.24 -0.58 -3.57
CA ILE A 217 2.38 -0.57 -2.13
C ILE A 217 3.57 -1.43 -1.72
N VAL A 218 4.35 -0.89 -0.81
CA VAL A 218 5.36 -1.63 -0.06
C VAL A 218 5.14 -1.38 1.43
N TYR A 219 5.24 -2.43 2.22
CA TYR A 219 5.36 -2.31 3.68
C TYR A 219 6.76 -1.85 3.99
N SER A 220 6.91 -0.63 4.46
CA SER A 220 8.21 -0.02 4.78
C SER A 220 8.37 0.18 6.28
N GLY A 221 9.59 -0.02 6.77
CA GLY A 221 9.97 0.19 8.16
C GLY A 221 11.30 0.92 8.26
N THR A 222 11.74 1.29 9.47
CA THR A 222 13.08 1.81 9.65
C THR A 222 14.11 0.71 9.43
N ARG A 223 15.23 1.03 8.81
CA ARG A 223 16.37 0.10 8.64
C ARG A 223 16.81 -0.49 9.96
N LYS A 224 16.94 0.35 11.00
CA LYS A 224 17.30 -0.06 12.36
C LYS A 224 16.39 -1.15 12.91
N TRP A 225 15.07 -1.01 12.72
CA TRP A 225 14.12 -2.02 13.19
C TRP A 225 14.26 -3.32 12.40
N ALA A 226 14.38 -3.23 11.08
CA ALA A 226 14.52 -4.39 10.21
C ALA A 226 15.80 -5.20 10.53
N GLU A 227 16.92 -4.53 10.72
CA GLU A 227 18.20 -5.15 11.08
C GLU A 227 18.19 -5.77 12.49
N ALA A 228 17.46 -5.17 13.43
CA ALA A 228 17.32 -5.71 14.78
C ALA A 228 16.33 -6.91 14.85
N ASN A 229 15.46 -7.10 13.85
CA ASN A 229 14.38 -8.09 13.87
C ASN A 229 14.33 -8.95 12.59
N PRO A 230 15.42 -9.55 12.11
CA PRO A 230 15.46 -10.23 10.80
C PRO A 230 14.49 -11.42 10.73
N ALA A 231 14.28 -12.14 11.83
CA ALA A 231 13.31 -13.25 11.88
C ALA A 231 11.86 -12.76 11.71
N ALA A 232 11.51 -11.62 12.30
CA ALA A 232 10.19 -11.02 12.15
C ALA A 232 9.97 -10.46 10.75
N VAL A 233 11.00 -9.85 10.14
CA VAL A 233 10.98 -9.41 8.74
C VAL A 233 10.70 -10.60 7.82
N LYS A 234 11.44 -11.71 7.97
CA LYS A 234 11.24 -12.93 7.16
C LYS A 234 9.85 -13.52 7.36
N ALA A 235 9.38 -13.61 8.60
CA ALA A 235 8.05 -14.11 8.93
C ALA A 235 6.94 -13.25 8.29
N PHE A 236 7.10 -11.92 8.30
CA PHE A 236 6.18 -10.98 7.66
C PHE A 236 6.18 -11.15 6.13
N GLN A 237 7.35 -11.22 5.50
CA GLN A 237 7.50 -11.47 4.07
C GLN A 237 6.82 -12.76 3.63
N ASP A 238 7.02 -13.86 4.37
CA ASP A 238 6.43 -15.16 4.07
C ASP A 238 4.91 -15.17 4.23
N ALA A 239 4.38 -14.44 5.23
CA ALA A 239 2.93 -14.28 5.41
C ALA A 239 2.31 -13.50 4.24
N ILE A 240 2.94 -12.40 3.82
CA ILE A 240 2.46 -11.61 2.66
C ILE A 240 2.57 -12.40 1.36
N ALA A 241 3.63 -13.21 1.17
CA ALA A 241 3.81 -14.03 -0.03
C ALA A 241 2.70 -15.09 -0.14
N GLU A 242 2.37 -15.80 0.95
CA GLU A 242 1.27 -16.75 0.98
C GLU A 242 -0.07 -16.05 0.70
N ALA A 243 -0.31 -14.91 1.33
CA ALA A 243 -1.54 -14.13 1.13
C ALA A 243 -1.67 -13.56 -0.29
N ALA A 244 -0.60 -13.10 -0.90
CA ALA A 244 -0.59 -12.65 -2.29
C ALA A 244 -0.93 -13.79 -3.26
N ALA A 245 -0.44 -15.02 -2.99
CA ALA A 245 -0.81 -16.20 -3.77
C ALA A 245 -2.31 -16.53 -3.65
N ILE A 246 -2.89 -16.37 -2.45
CA ILE A 246 -4.34 -16.53 -2.23
C ILE A 246 -5.10 -15.43 -2.99
N ALA A 247 -4.72 -14.15 -2.81
CA ALA A 247 -5.38 -13.01 -3.43
C ALA A 247 -5.43 -13.10 -4.96
N ASN A 248 -4.36 -13.58 -5.59
CA ASN A 248 -4.29 -13.73 -7.05
C ASN A 248 -5.13 -14.91 -7.59
N LYS A 249 -5.53 -15.87 -6.75
CA LYS A 249 -6.32 -17.04 -7.14
C LYS A 249 -7.78 -16.96 -6.73
N ASP A 250 -8.07 -16.27 -5.64
CA ASP A 250 -9.40 -16.25 -5.02
C ASP A 250 -9.94 -14.81 -4.91
N GLN A 251 -10.73 -14.43 -5.90
CA GLN A 251 -11.39 -13.12 -5.93
C GLN A 251 -12.38 -12.93 -4.78
N ALA A 252 -13.02 -14.00 -4.29
CA ALA A 252 -13.97 -13.90 -3.19
C ALA A 252 -13.25 -13.60 -1.88
N ALA A 253 -12.08 -14.21 -1.64
CA ALA A 253 -11.22 -13.89 -0.50
C ALA A 253 -10.77 -12.41 -0.52
N VAL A 254 -10.42 -11.88 -1.70
CA VAL A 254 -10.07 -10.45 -1.84
C VAL A 254 -11.24 -9.56 -1.45
N ARG A 255 -12.45 -9.80 -1.99
CA ARG A 255 -13.64 -8.99 -1.68
C ARG A 255 -14.02 -9.07 -0.21
N ALA A 256 -13.98 -10.27 0.39
CA ALA A 256 -14.24 -10.45 1.81
C ALA A 256 -13.25 -9.68 2.68
N ALA A 257 -11.95 -9.79 2.39
CA ALA A 257 -10.93 -9.08 3.12
C ALA A 257 -11.07 -7.55 2.97
N VAL A 258 -11.30 -7.04 1.76
CA VAL A 258 -11.52 -5.60 1.55
C VAL A 258 -12.75 -5.11 2.32
N ALA A 259 -13.85 -5.87 2.35
CA ALA A 259 -15.07 -5.50 3.07
C ALA A 259 -14.87 -5.41 4.60
N ASN A 260 -13.95 -6.21 5.17
CA ASN A 260 -13.64 -6.17 6.60
C ASN A 260 -12.93 -4.88 7.02
N TYR A 261 -12.08 -4.31 6.15
CA TYR A 261 -11.20 -3.17 6.49
C TYR A 261 -11.62 -1.86 5.83
N ILE A 262 -12.39 -1.90 4.76
CA ILE A 262 -12.83 -0.73 4.01
C ILE A 262 -14.36 -0.69 4.00
N LYS A 263 -14.93 0.25 4.75
CA LYS A 263 -16.40 0.41 4.87
C LYS A 263 -16.99 0.92 3.56
N MET A 264 -17.56 0.01 2.75
CA MET A 264 -18.25 0.29 1.50
C MET A 264 -19.54 -0.51 1.41
N PRO A 265 -20.55 -0.04 0.63
CA PRO A 265 -21.73 -0.82 0.33
C PRO A 265 -21.37 -2.17 -0.32
N PRO A 266 -22.07 -3.27 0.02
CA PRO A 266 -21.75 -4.60 -0.51
C PRO A 266 -21.74 -4.68 -2.03
N GLU A 267 -22.63 -3.95 -2.72
CA GLU A 267 -22.68 -3.87 -4.17
C GLU A 267 -21.44 -3.22 -4.78
N VAL A 268 -20.84 -2.23 -4.11
CA VAL A 268 -19.58 -1.60 -4.53
C VAL A 268 -18.44 -2.60 -4.43
N ILE A 269 -18.35 -3.33 -3.31
CA ILE A 269 -17.33 -4.38 -3.13
C ILE A 269 -17.51 -5.49 -4.17
N ALA A 270 -18.74 -5.91 -4.46
CA ALA A 270 -19.01 -6.95 -5.44
C ALA A 270 -18.61 -6.55 -6.87
N ALA A 271 -18.80 -5.27 -7.22
CA ALA A 271 -18.50 -4.73 -8.56
C ALA A 271 -17.06 -4.23 -8.73
N MET A 272 -16.28 -4.07 -7.63
CA MET A 272 -14.94 -3.48 -7.73
C MET A 272 -14.03 -4.28 -8.67
N LYS A 273 -13.24 -3.56 -9.45
CA LYS A 273 -12.18 -4.14 -10.27
C LYS A 273 -11.02 -4.58 -9.39
N LEU A 274 -10.52 -5.77 -9.65
CA LEU A 274 -9.47 -6.35 -8.81
C LEU A 274 -8.07 -6.04 -9.34
N GLY A 275 -7.14 -5.89 -8.39
CA GLY A 275 -5.72 -5.73 -8.63
C GLY A 275 -4.98 -7.06 -8.80
N ARG A 276 -3.65 -6.97 -8.72
CA ARG A 276 -2.71 -8.08 -8.56
C ARG A 276 -1.81 -7.78 -7.37
N TRP A 277 -1.30 -8.83 -6.73
CA TRP A 277 -0.48 -8.68 -5.52
C TRP A 277 0.82 -9.45 -5.67
N GLN A 278 1.92 -8.81 -5.30
CA GLN A 278 3.27 -9.39 -5.34
C GLN A 278 4.01 -9.00 -4.08
N ALA A 279 4.41 -10.01 -3.29
CA ALA A 279 5.14 -9.78 -2.04
C ALA A 279 6.61 -9.39 -2.27
N ALA A 280 7.22 -9.87 -3.35
CA ALA A 280 8.60 -9.56 -3.66
C ALA A 280 8.74 -8.10 -4.12
N VAL A 281 9.66 -7.37 -3.50
CA VAL A 281 10.09 -6.04 -3.94
C VAL A 281 11.37 -6.21 -4.76
N THR A 282 11.36 -5.77 -6.02
CA THR A 282 12.49 -5.94 -6.93
C THR A 282 13.22 -4.62 -7.17
N GLU A 283 14.52 -4.71 -7.41
CA GLU A 283 15.33 -3.55 -7.80
C GLU A 283 14.78 -2.87 -9.06
N ALA A 284 14.35 -3.64 -10.05
CA ALA A 284 13.77 -3.13 -11.28
C ALA A 284 12.47 -2.34 -11.03
N GLY A 285 11.60 -2.83 -10.12
CA GLY A 285 10.38 -2.12 -9.74
C GLY A 285 10.66 -0.79 -9.03
N ILE A 286 11.66 -0.75 -8.15
CA ILE A 286 12.09 0.49 -7.50
C ILE A 286 12.70 1.45 -8.55
N ALA A 287 13.60 0.97 -9.42
CA ALA A 287 14.24 1.79 -10.46
C ALA A 287 13.21 2.40 -11.42
N GLY A 288 12.16 1.66 -11.80
CA GLY A 288 11.08 2.19 -12.63
C GLY A 288 10.37 3.40 -12.00
N TRP A 289 10.22 3.42 -10.69
CA TRP A 289 9.71 4.58 -9.96
C TRP A 289 10.70 5.73 -9.91
N VAL A 290 11.99 5.45 -9.71
CA VAL A 290 13.05 6.48 -9.75
C VAL A 290 12.99 7.22 -11.08
N ASP A 291 12.92 6.50 -12.22
CA ASP A 291 12.83 7.11 -13.55
C ASP A 291 11.60 8.02 -13.71
N ILE A 292 10.41 7.55 -13.27
CA ILE A 292 9.16 8.34 -13.35
C ILE A 292 9.25 9.60 -12.48
N MET A 293 9.86 9.50 -11.31
CA MET A 293 9.95 10.62 -10.36
C MET A 293 11.03 11.64 -10.75
N GLN A 294 12.15 11.20 -11.33
CA GLN A 294 13.18 12.08 -11.86
C GLN A 294 12.67 12.95 -13.00
N ARG A 295 11.83 12.41 -13.89
CA ARG A 295 11.17 13.21 -14.94
C ARG A 295 10.30 14.36 -14.42
N GLN A 296 9.99 14.35 -13.13
CA GLN A 296 9.11 15.30 -12.45
C GLN A 296 9.85 16.15 -11.42
N ASP A 297 11.17 16.09 -11.38
CA ASP A 297 12.03 16.78 -10.41
C ASP A 297 11.64 16.45 -8.94
N MET A 298 11.22 15.20 -8.67
CA MET A 298 10.74 14.79 -7.35
C MET A 298 11.82 14.18 -6.46
N LEU A 299 12.95 13.83 -7.01
CA LEU A 299 14.12 13.29 -6.30
C LEU A 299 15.31 14.19 -6.52
N ARG A 300 16.02 14.53 -5.42
CA ARG A 300 17.21 15.41 -5.42
C ARG A 300 18.49 14.63 -5.62
N THR A 301 18.50 13.36 -5.22
CA THR A 301 19.67 12.48 -5.23
C THR A 301 19.44 11.26 -6.11
N GLY A 302 20.54 10.63 -6.53
CA GLY A 302 20.48 9.29 -7.13
C GLY A 302 20.20 8.26 -6.03
N ILE A 303 19.11 7.52 -6.15
CA ILE A 303 18.75 6.46 -5.21
C ILE A 303 19.18 5.11 -5.77
N ASP A 304 20.05 4.40 -5.05
CA ASP A 304 20.36 3.00 -5.35
C ASP A 304 19.23 2.09 -4.83
N ALA A 305 18.49 1.50 -5.78
CA ALA A 305 17.37 0.62 -5.49
C ALA A 305 17.71 -0.54 -4.53
N LYS A 306 18.96 -1.04 -4.58
CA LYS A 306 19.44 -2.13 -3.69
C LYS A 306 19.41 -1.73 -2.22
N THR A 307 19.66 -0.45 -1.93
CA THR A 307 19.72 0.04 -0.54
C THR A 307 18.33 0.23 0.08
N ILE A 308 17.29 0.26 -0.74
CA ILE A 308 15.91 0.48 -0.30
C ILE A 308 15.22 -0.82 0.13
N ILE A 309 15.73 -1.99 -0.29
CA ILE A 309 15.10 -3.29 -0.02
C ILE A 309 15.72 -3.89 1.25
N ALA A 310 14.88 -4.32 2.20
CA ALA A 310 15.31 -5.06 3.39
C ALA A 310 15.90 -6.42 2.98
N ARG A 311 17.03 -6.77 3.56
CA ARG A 311 17.73 -8.05 3.35
C ARG A 311 17.37 -9.06 4.41
#